data_d0831d2e7931aeb0be0d608dff0aea94
#
_entry.id   d0831d2e7931aeb0be0d608dff0aea94
#
_cell.length_a   1.000
_cell.length_b   1.000
_cell.length_c   1.000
_cell.angle_alpha   90.00
_cell.angle_beta   90.00
_cell.angle_gamma   90.00
#
_symmetry.space_group_name_H-M   'P 1'
#
loop_
_entity.id
_entity.type
_entity.pdbx_description
1 polymer ?
#
loop_
_entity_poly.entity_id
_entity_poly.type
_entity_poly.pdbx_seq_one_letter_code
_entity_poly.pdbx_strand_id
1 'polypeptide(L)'
;MSYCYDRLYRNLFNREFFLLAYQNIYSSPGNMTKGSDGKTIDAMSIKRIDKLIATLRDESYQPQSVRRTYIPKKNGKLRPLGIPSFDDKLVQEILRMLLEAIYEKSFENSSHGFRPKRSCHTALQRIQVCFTGTKWFVEGDIKGFFDNIHHEKMIELLSKRIHDERFLRLVRKFLRAGYVENWQYRNTYSGVPQGGLCYA
;
A
#
# COMPACT_ATOMS: atom_id res chain seq x y z
N MET A 1 -15.76 -11.48 -19.91
CA MET A 1 -15.06 -10.18 -19.97
C MET A 1 -14.93 -9.64 -18.55
N SER A 2 -13.74 -9.24 -18.11
CA SER A 2 -13.57 -8.59 -16.81
C SER A 2 -14.05 -7.15 -16.89
N TYR A 3 -14.81 -6.70 -15.91
CA TYR A 3 -15.28 -5.31 -15.83
C TYR A 3 -14.08 -4.34 -15.72
N CYS A 4 -14.15 -3.22 -16.45
CA CYS A 4 -13.16 -2.13 -16.41
C CYS A 4 -13.72 -0.94 -15.64
N TYR A 5 -12.89 -0.36 -14.79
CA TYR A 5 -13.27 0.75 -13.91
C TYR A 5 -12.70 2.06 -14.46
N ASP A 6 -13.56 3.03 -14.73
CA ASP A 6 -13.22 4.31 -15.38
C ASP A 6 -13.38 5.54 -14.48
N ARG A 7 -13.92 5.40 -13.25
CA ARG A 7 -14.25 6.51 -12.35
C ARG A 7 -13.83 6.27 -10.90
N LEU A 8 -12.71 5.60 -10.67
CA LEU A 8 -12.25 5.28 -9.31
C LEU A 8 -11.76 6.51 -8.55
N TYR A 9 -11.09 7.42 -9.25
CA TYR A 9 -10.49 8.61 -8.65
C TYR A 9 -11.49 9.50 -7.90
N ARG A 10 -12.74 9.56 -8.38
CA ARG A 10 -13.81 10.35 -7.74
C ARG A 10 -14.12 9.92 -6.30
N ASN A 11 -13.82 8.67 -5.93
CA ASN A 11 -14.02 8.19 -4.56
C ASN A 11 -13.13 8.93 -3.55
N LEU A 12 -11.99 9.46 -3.99
CA LEU A 12 -11.09 10.29 -3.19
C LEU A 12 -11.68 11.69 -2.84
N PHE A 13 -12.86 12.02 -3.33
CA PHE A 13 -13.57 13.28 -2.99
C PHE A 13 -14.62 13.07 -1.90
N ASN A 14 -14.83 11.85 -1.44
CA ASN A 14 -15.81 11.52 -0.42
C ASN A 14 -15.15 11.48 0.96
N ARG A 15 -15.62 12.34 1.89
CA ARG A 15 -15.12 12.39 3.27
C ARG A 15 -15.23 11.06 4.01
N GLU A 16 -16.30 10.29 3.75
CA GLU A 16 -16.53 8.99 4.41
C GLU A 16 -15.37 8.01 4.19
N PHE A 17 -14.77 8.00 3.00
CA PHE A 17 -13.60 7.18 2.75
C PHE A 17 -12.39 7.59 3.60
N PHE A 18 -12.22 8.90 3.87
CA PHE A 18 -11.15 9.38 4.75
C PHE A 18 -11.40 9.02 6.22
N LEU A 19 -12.65 9.08 6.66
CA LEU A 19 -13.03 8.68 8.02
C LEU A 19 -12.82 7.17 8.21
N LEU A 20 -13.20 6.36 7.24
CA LEU A 20 -12.96 4.92 7.26
C LEU A 20 -11.46 4.60 7.21
N ALA A 21 -10.69 5.28 6.35
CA ALA A 21 -9.24 5.14 6.29
C ALA A 21 -8.60 5.51 7.63
N TYR A 22 -9.04 6.59 8.26
CA TYR A 22 -8.59 6.98 9.59
C TYR A 22 -8.87 5.89 10.63
N GLN A 23 -10.08 5.34 10.66
CA GLN A 23 -10.46 4.25 11.57
C GLN A 23 -9.57 3.02 11.39
N ASN A 24 -9.30 2.62 10.15
CA ASN A 24 -8.44 1.48 9.85
C ASN A 24 -7.00 1.71 10.32
N ILE A 25 -6.47 2.92 10.09
CA ILE A 25 -5.11 3.28 10.52
C ILE A 25 -5.06 3.36 12.05
N TYR A 26 -6.08 3.94 12.69
CA TYR A 26 -6.14 4.12 14.15
C TYR A 26 -6.08 2.78 14.89
N SER A 27 -6.75 1.77 14.39
CA SER A 27 -6.76 0.43 14.98
C SER A 27 -5.46 -0.37 14.74
N SER A 28 -4.56 0.13 13.88
CA SER A 28 -3.35 -0.61 13.48
C SER A 28 -2.14 -0.30 14.38
N PRO A 29 -1.32 -1.30 14.73
CA PRO A 29 -0.05 -1.06 15.43
C PRO A 29 0.84 -0.08 14.65
N GLY A 30 1.51 0.83 15.37
CA GLY A 30 2.41 1.83 14.76
C GLY A 30 1.69 3.07 14.19
N ASN A 31 0.39 3.24 14.47
CA ASN A 31 -0.40 4.41 14.08
C ASN A 31 0.26 5.75 14.49
N MET A 32 0.89 5.80 15.68
CA MET A 32 1.59 6.97 16.21
C MET A 32 2.99 7.20 15.63
N THR A 33 3.45 6.36 14.70
CA THR A 33 4.79 6.52 14.11
C THR A 33 4.81 7.71 13.17
N LYS A 34 5.66 8.70 13.48
CA LYS A 34 5.83 9.93 12.70
C LYS A 34 6.39 9.64 11.31
N GLY A 35 5.80 10.22 10.29
CA GLY A 35 6.33 10.23 8.93
C GLY A 35 7.46 11.23 8.73
N SER A 36 7.73 11.58 7.48
CA SER A 36 8.71 12.62 7.11
C SER A 36 8.29 14.03 7.55
N ASP A 37 6.96 14.26 7.66
CA ASP A 37 6.37 15.53 8.10
C ASP A 37 6.33 15.70 9.64
N GLY A 38 6.80 14.71 10.39
CA GLY A 38 6.81 14.70 11.84
C GLY A 38 5.43 14.57 12.50
N LYS A 39 4.35 14.44 11.72
CA LYS A 39 2.97 14.34 12.23
C LYS A 39 2.58 12.92 12.53
N THR A 40 1.65 12.79 13.47
CA THR A 40 1.04 11.53 13.89
C THR A 40 -0.46 11.53 13.56
N ILE A 41 -1.14 10.45 13.88
CA ILE A 41 -2.58 10.30 13.71
C ILE A 41 -3.39 11.35 14.49
N ASP A 42 -2.88 11.88 15.61
CA ASP A 42 -3.55 12.91 16.44
C ASP A 42 -3.75 14.24 15.69
N ALA A 43 -3.03 14.47 14.60
CA ALA A 43 -3.20 15.65 13.77
C ALA A 43 -4.47 15.61 12.90
N MET A 44 -5.37 14.63 13.09
CA MET A 44 -6.60 14.48 12.32
C MET A 44 -7.61 15.58 12.60
N SER A 45 -8.21 16.12 11.55
CA SER A 45 -9.35 17.04 11.63
C SER A 45 -10.15 17.04 10.32
N ILE A 46 -11.43 17.41 10.41
CA ILE A 46 -12.28 17.55 9.21
C ILE A 46 -11.72 18.60 8.23
N LYS A 47 -11.22 19.72 8.74
CA LYS A 47 -10.56 20.76 7.91
C LYS A 47 -9.37 20.21 7.14
N ARG A 48 -8.62 19.27 7.74
CA ARG A 48 -7.48 18.61 7.08
C ARG A 48 -7.95 17.70 5.96
N ILE A 49 -9.02 16.92 6.17
CA ILE A 49 -9.64 16.10 5.13
C ILE A 49 -10.09 16.98 3.96
N ASP A 50 -10.80 18.08 4.24
CA ASP A 50 -11.30 18.98 3.20
C ASP A 50 -10.17 19.58 2.37
N LYS A 51 -9.06 19.95 3.02
CA LYS A 51 -7.86 20.42 2.32
C LYS A 51 -7.27 19.34 1.43
N LEU A 52 -7.17 18.08 1.91
CA LEU A 52 -6.70 16.95 1.09
C LEU A 52 -7.62 16.71 -0.10
N ILE A 53 -8.93 16.70 0.11
CA ILE A 53 -9.92 16.54 -0.96
C ILE A 53 -9.77 17.66 -2.01
N ALA A 54 -9.54 18.90 -1.60
CA ALA A 54 -9.32 20.01 -2.52
C ALA A 54 -8.11 19.76 -3.41
N THR A 55 -6.95 19.41 -2.83
CA THR A 55 -5.72 19.14 -3.59
C THR A 55 -5.82 17.89 -4.46
N LEU A 56 -6.60 16.88 -4.06
CA LEU A 56 -6.88 15.71 -4.90
C LEU A 56 -7.81 16.07 -6.06
N ARG A 57 -8.80 16.94 -5.83
CA ARG A 57 -9.78 17.34 -6.84
C ARG A 57 -9.15 18.12 -8.00
N ASP A 58 -8.23 19.04 -7.70
CA ASP A 58 -7.48 19.81 -8.69
C ASP A 58 -6.18 19.14 -9.16
N GLU A 59 -5.88 17.91 -8.67
CA GLU A 59 -4.70 17.10 -8.97
C GLU A 59 -3.35 17.73 -8.52
N SER A 60 -3.38 18.80 -7.71
CA SER A 60 -2.17 19.40 -7.16
C SER A 60 -1.53 18.58 -6.03
N TYR A 61 -2.23 17.56 -5.52
CA TYR A 61 -1.70 16.68 -4.48
C TYR A 61 -0.40 16.00 -4.93
N GLN A 62 0.64 16.12 -4.08
CA GLN A 62 1.93 15.48 -4.26
C GLN A 62 2.27 14.66 -3.01
N PRO A 63 2.44 13.34 -3.11
CA PRO A 63 2.92 12.51 -2.02
C PRO A 63 4.27 12.98 -1.53
N GLN A 64 4.48 12.93 -0.22
CA GLN A 64 5.77 13.24 0.38
C GLN A 64 6.69 12.01 0.31
N SER A 65 7.99 12.27 0.34
CA SER A 65 8.99 11.21 0.45
C SER A 65 8.82 10.47 1.77
N VAL A 66 8.91 9.15 1.74
CA VAL A 66 8.80 8.35 2.96
C VAL A 66 10.05 8.49 3.83
N ARG A 67 9.90 8.50 5.14
CA ARG A 67 11.03 8.46 6.07
C ARG A 67 11.54 7.02 6.18
N ARG A 68 12.79 6.79 5.77
CA ARG A 68 13.43 5.47 5.89
C ARG A 68 13.90 5.23 7.31
N THR A 69 13.61 4.06 7.85
CA THR A 69 14.13 3.53 9.11
C THR A 69 14.49 2.07 8.95
N TYR A 70 15.21 1.51 9.91
CA TYR A 70 15.68 0.13 9.84
C TYR A 70 15.20 -0.68 11.03
N ILE A 71 14.72 -1.89 10.76
CA ILE A 71 14.31 -2.85 11.78
C ILE A 71 15.26 -4.06 11.73
N PRO A 72 15.84 -4.49 12.85
CA PRO A 72 16.70 -5.66 12.87
C PRO A 72 15.89 -6.93 12.60
N LYS A 73 16.43 -7.80 11.74
CA LYS A 73 15.93 -9.15 11.49
C LYS A 73 16.55 -10.12 12.50
N LYS A 74 15.94 -11.29 12.70
CA LYS A 74 16.48 -12.37 13.58
C LYS A 74 17.90 -12.81 13.21
N ASN A 75 18.30 -12.67 11.94
CA ASN A 75 19.64 -13.02 11.44
C ASN A 75 20.65 -11.86 11.51
N GLY A 76 20.38 -10.81 12.27
CA GLY A 76 21.25 -9.64 12.43
C GLY A 76 21.24 -8.64 11.25
N LYS A 77 20.63 -8.98 10.12
CA LYS A 77 20.49 -8.05 8.99
C LYS A 77 19.42 -7.00 9.27
N LEU A 78 19.57 -5.83 8.69
CA LEU A 78 18.59 -4.75 8.77
C LEU A 78 17.55 -4.86 7.64
N ARG A 79 16.26 -4.60 7.98
CA ARG A 79 15.19 -4.45 7.01
C ARG A 79 14.87 -2.97 6.87
N PRO A 80 15.01 -2.37 5.68
CA PRO A 80 14.56 -1.00 5.47
C PRO A 80 13.03 -0.94 5.51
N LEU A 81 12.50 0.06 6.22
CA LEU A 81 11.07 0.34 6.31
C LEU A 81 10.84 1.80 5.91
N GLY A 82 9.84 2.05 5.06
CA GLY A 82 9.42 3.39 4.67
C GLY A 82 8.18 3.81 5.46
N ILE A 83 8.26 4.94 6.15
CA ILE A 83 7.15 5.48 6.93
C ILE A 83 6.60 6.70 6.17
N PRO A 84 5.40 6.59 5.57
CA PRO A 84 4.75 7.69 4.87
C PRO A 84 4.32 8.82 5.84
N SER A 85 4.08 10.01 5.30
CA SER A 85 3.41 11.08 6.04
C SER A 85 1.98 10.66 6.44
N PHE A 86 1.39 11.33 7.40
CA PHE A 86 0.04 10.97 7.84
C PHE A 86 -1.00 11.19 6.72
N ASP A 87 -0.89 12.27 5.96
CA ASP A 87 -1.77 12.53 4.81
C ASP A 87 -1.63 11.44 3.75
N ASP A 88 -0.40 11.03 3.46
CA ASP A 88 -0.13 9.95 2.50
C ASP A 88 -0.69 8.61 2.97
N LYS A 89 -0.61 8.31 4.29
CA LYS A 89 -1.23 7.10 4.85
C LYS A 89 -2.74 7.08 4.59
N LEU A 90 -3.45 8.21 4.79
CA LEU A 90 -4.89 8.30 4.53
C LEU A 90 -5.23 8.04 3.06
N VAL A 91 -4.53 8.71 2.14
CA VAL A 91 -4.76 8.54 0.70
C VAL A 91 -4.40 7.11 0.27
N GLN A 92 -3.27 6.56 0.73
CA GLN A 92 -2.87 5.18 0.44
C GLN A 92 -3.89 4.17 0.95
N GLU A 93 -4.46 4.37 2.15
CA GLU A 93 -5.47 3.47 2.67
C GLU A 93 -6.75 3.47 1.82
N ILE A 94 -7.16 4.63 1.30
CA ILE A 94 -8.30 4.70 0.36
C ILE A 94 -7.96 3.94 -0.93
N LEU A 95 -6.75 4.14 -1.49
CA LEU A 95 -6.31 3.40 -2.68
C LEU A 95 -6.31 1.88 -2.40
N ARG A 96 -5.81 1.44 -1.24
CA ARG A 96 -5.81 0.03 -0.82
C ARG A 96 -7.23 -0.54 -0.78
N MET A 97 -8.17 0.15 -0.14
CA MET A 97 -9.57 -0.29 -0.07
C MET A 97 -10.20 -0.44 -1.46
N LEU A 98 -9.95 0.50 -2.36
CA LEU A 98 -10.47 0.45 -3.74
C LEU A 98 -9.83 -0.70 -4.53
N LEU A 99 -8.53 -0.88 -4.44
CA LEU A 99 -7.81 -1.98 -5.10
C LEU A 99 -8.24 -3.34 -4.56
N GLU A 100 -8.39 -3.46 -3.23
CA GLU A 100 -8.88 -4.68 -2.59
C GLU A 100 -10.28 -5.06 -3.12
N ALA A 101 -11.20 -4.11 -3.18
CA ALA A 101 -12.55 -4.36 -3.72
C ALA A 101 -12.53 -4.86 -5.18
N ILE A 102 -11.55 -4.43 -5.98
CA ILE A 102 -11.40 -4.84 -7.39
C ILE A 102 -10.77 -6.22 -7.52
N TYR A 103 -9.69 -6.48 -6.75
CA TYR A 103 -8.82 -7.63 -6.98
C TYR A 103 -9.06 -8.81 -6.06
N GLU A 104 -9.70 -8.62 -4.88
CA GLU A 104 -9.88 -9.67 -3.87
C GLU A 104 -10.52 -10.95 -4.46
N LYS A 105 -11.53 -10.78 -5.33
CA LYS A 105 -12.22 -11.90 -5.97
C LYS A 105 -11.37 -12.64 -7.03
N SER A 106 -10.29 -12.03 -7.50
CA SER A 106 -9.42 -12.60 -8.54
C SER A 106 -8.20 -13.32 -7.98
N PHE A 107 -7.95 -13.21 -6.68
CA PHE A 107 -6.85 -13.92 -6.05
C PHE A 107 -7.13 -15.41 -5.91
N GLU A 108 -6.13 -16.24 -6.17
CA GLU A 108 -6.19 -17.67 -5.98
C GLU A 108 -6.54 -18.03 -4.52
N ASN A 109 -7.25 -19.14 -4.35
CA ASN A 109 -7.63 -19.64 -3.03
C ASN A 109 -6.43 -20.01 -2.15
N SER A 110 -5.27 -20.26 -2.75
CA SER A 110 -4.00 -20.54 -2.08
C SER A 110 -3.26 -19.29 -1.62
N SER A 111 -3.66 -18.10 -2.06
CA SER A 111 -3.09 -16.83 -1.59
C SER A 111 -3.66 -16.45 -0.23
N HIS A 112 -2.81 -16.26 0.77
CA HIS A 112 -3.21 -15.94 2.14
C HIS A 112 -2.63 -14.63 2.68
N GLY A 113 -1.53 -14.13 2.10
CA GLY A 113 -0.86 -12.92 2.58
C GLY A 113 -1.68 -11.65 2.33
N PHE A 114 -1.79 -10.79 3.35
CA PHE A 114 -2.39 -9.46 3.29
C PHE A 114 -3.83 -9.38 2.76
N ARG A 115 -4.57 -10.48 2.87
CA ARG A 115 -5.97 -10.56 2.40
C ARG A 115 -6.95 -10.51 3.56
N PRO A 116 -8.16 -9.92 3.38
CA PRO A 116 -9.23 -9.94 4.38
C PRO A 116 -9.58 -11.38 4.79
N LYS A 117 -9.75 -11.60 6.09
CA LYS A 117 -10.13 -12.91 6.67
C LYS A 117 -9.14 -14.05 6.35
N ARG A 118 -7.92 -13.72 5.90
CA ARG A 118 -6.81 -14.67 5.68
C ARG A 118 -5.67 -14.37 6.65
N SER A 119 -4.93 -15.39 7.02
CA SER A 119 -3.80 -15.28 7.97
C SER A 119 -2.82 -16.43 7.80
N CYS A 120 -1.71 -16.40 8.52
CA CYS A 120 -0.80 -17.53 8.61
C CYS A 120 -1.52 -18.80 9.08
N HIS A 121 -2.50 -18.68 10.01
CA HIS A 121 -3.26 -19.83 10.50
C HIS A 121 -4.12 -20.46 9.39
N THR A 122 -4.79 -19.66 8.56
CA THR A 122 -5.58 -20.18 7.43
C THR A 122 -4.68 -20.84 6.38
N ALA A 123 -3.46 -20.35 6.18
CA ALA A 123 -2.47 -20.97 5.31
C ALA A 123 -2.04 -22.35 5.87
N LEU A 124 -1.71 -22.41 7.16
CA LEU A 124 -1.32 -23.67 7.83
C LEU A 124 -2.44 -24.70 7.80
N GLN A 125 -3.69 -24.32 8.08
CA GLN A 125 -4.85 -25.20 7.97
C GLN A 125 -4.99 -25.75 6.55
N ARG A 126 -4.81 -24.92 5.51
CA ARG A 126 -4.85 -25.38 4.14
C ARG A 126 -3.74 -26.38 3.83
N ILE A 127 -2.51 -26.13 4.28
CA ILE A 127 -1.39 -27.06 4.13
C ILE A 127 -1.74 -28.39 4.80
N GLN A 128 -2.24 -28.37 6.03
CA GLN A 128 -2.61 -29.59 6.76
C GLN A 128 -3.63 -30.44 6.00
N VAL A 129 -4.62 -29.80 5.36
CA VAL A 129 -5.67 -30.52 4.62
C VAL A 129 -5.18 -30.97 3.23
N CYS A 130 -4.51 -30.07 2.48
CA CYS A 130 -4.20 -30.31 1.07
C CYS A 130 -2.89 -31.08 0.86
N PHE A 131 -1.97 -31.11 1.83
CA PHE A 131 -0.66 -31.76 1.70
C PHE A 131 -0.62 -33.15 2.33
N THR A 132 -1.75 -33.67 2.77
CA THR A 132 -1.85 -35.03 3.29
C THR A 132 -1.38 -36.04 2.21
N GLY A 133 -0.41 -36.90 2.56
CA GLY A 133 0.18 -37.86 1.63
C GLY A 133 1.23 -37.30 0.67
N THR A 134 1.53 -36.00 0.70
CA THR A 134 2.58 -35.40 -0.13
C THR A 134 3.95 -35.85 0.35
N LYS A 135 4.75 -36.43 -0.56
CA LYS A 135 6.14 -36.88 -0.29
C LYS A 135 7.18 -35.80 -0.56
N TRP A 136 6.88 -34.86 -1.47
CA TRP A 136 7.79 -33.83 -1.92
C TRP A 136 7.05 -32.52 -2.00
N PHE A 137 7.74 -31.41 -1.66
CA PHE A 137 7.28 -30.06 -1.93
C PHE A 137 8.43 -29.22 -2.49
N VAL A 138 8.11 -28.23 -3.29
CA VAL A 138 9.05 -27.27 -3.84
C VAL A 138 8.79 -25.94 -3.17
N GLU A 139 9.83 -25.39 -2.52
CA GLU A 139 9.79 -24.06 -1.91
C GLU A 139 10.46 -23.06 -2.85
N GLY A 140 9.83 -21.90 -3.04
CA GLY A 140 10.36 -20.79 -3.82
C GLY A 140 10.10 -19.46 -3.12
N ASP A 141 11.08 -18.55 -3.20
CA ASP A 141 10.97 -17.17 -2.69
C ASP A 141 11.52 -16.18 -3.69
N ILE A 142 10.87 -15.00 -3.78
CA ILE A 142 11.32 -13.93 -4.67
C ILE A 142 12.26 -13.01 -3.91
N LYS A 143 13.56 -13.12 -4.21
CA LYS A 143 14.57 -12.27 -3.59
C LYS A 143 14.38 -10.81 -3.93
N GLY A 144 14.27 -9.98 -2.88
CA GLY A 144 14.20 -8.52 -3.05
C GLY A 144 12.96 -8.05 -3.83
N PHE A 145 11.82 -8.72 -3.67
CA PHE A 145 10.59 -8.40 -4.41
C PHE A 145 10.26 -6.90 -4.39
N PHE A 146 10.18 -6.31 -3.19
CA PHE A 146 9.83 -4.89 -3.05
C PHE A 146 10.86 -3.93 -3.66
N ASP A 147 12.13 -4.30 -3.67
CA ASP A 147 13.21 -3.46 -4.20
C ASP A 147 13.28 -3.51 -5.75
N ASN A 148 12.70 -4.55 -6.35
CA ASN A 148 12.77 -4.83 -7.79
C ASN A 148 11.45 -4.64 -8.54
N ILE A 149 10.39 -4.12 -7.90
CA ILE A 149 9.13 -3.84 -8.60
C ILE A 149 9.37 -2.78 -9.69
N HIS A 150 9.07 -3.15 -10.93
CA HIS A 150 9.15 -2.23 -12.06
C HIS A 150 7.89 -1.37 -12.12
N HIS A 151 8.00 -0.07 -11.88
CA HIS A 151 6.86 0.86 -11.76
C HIS A 151 5.93 0.83 -12.97
N GLU A 152 6.48 0.91 -14.18
CA GLU A 152 5.66 0.95 -15.40
C GLU A 152 4.95 -0.40 -15.65
N LYS A 153 5.57 -1.53 -15.31
CA LYS A 153 4.91 -2.85 -15.38
C LYS A 153 3.77 -2.96 -14.38
N MET A 154 3.93 -2.42 -13.19
CA MET A 154 2.85 -2.36 -12.20
C MET A 154 1.68 -1.54 -12.72
N ILE A 155 1.93 -0.36 -13.29
CA ILE A 155 0.89 0.49 -13.89
C ILE A 155 0.23 -0.21 -15.10
N GLU A 156 0.99 -0.87 -15.95
CA GLU A 156 0.46 -1.68 -17.08
C GLU A 156 -0.49 -2.78 -16.58
N LEU A 157 -0.14 -3.49 -15.51
CA LEU A 157 -1.00 -4.52 -14.93
C LEU A 157 -2.29 -3.93 -14.35
N LEU A 158 -2.20 -2.80 -13.65
CA LEU A 158 -3.38 -2.11 -13.13
C LEU A 158 -4.29 -1.60 -14.25
N SER A 159 -3.72 -1.08 -15.34
CA SER A 159 -4.47 -0.54 -16.48
C SER A 159 -5.32 -1.58 -17.22
N LYS A 160 -5.03 -2.88 -17.05
CA LYS A 160 -5.87 -3.97 -17.61
C LYS A 160 -7.30 -3.97 -17.04
N ARG A 161 -7.49 -3.43 -15.85
CA ARG A 161 -8.79 -3.36 -15.17
C ARG A 161 -9.22 -1.95 -14.77
N ILE A 162 -8.29 -1.01 -14.71
CA ILE A 162 -8.51 0.38 -14.29
C ILE A 162 -8.20 1.29 -15.46
N HIS A 163 -9.24 1.87 -16.06
CA HIS A 163 -9.11 2.81 -17.17
C HIS A 163 -9.19 4.28 -16.71
N ASP A 164 -9.09 4.53 -15.42
CA ASP A 164 -9.07 5.87 -14.84
C ASP A 164 -7.64 6.41 -14.78
N GLU A 165 -7.27 7.23 -15.75
CA GLU A 165 -5.94 7.84 -15.86
C GLU A 165 -5.57 8.71 -14.66
N ARG A 166 -6.54 9.38 -14.03
CA ARG A 166 -6.29 10.17 -12.81
C ARG A 166 -5.87 9.27 -11.65
N PHE A 167 -6.52 8.13 -11.51
CA PHE A 167 -6.18 7.13 -10.50
C PHE A 167 -4.77 6.55 -10.76
N LEU A 168 -4.46 6.15 -11.98
CA LEU A 168 -3.15 5.61 -12.35
C LEU A 168 -2.03 6.65 -12.19
N ARG A 169 -2.29 7.93 -12.51
CA ARG A 169 -1.33 9.02 -12.25
C ARG A 169 -1.04 9.19 -10.76
N LEU A 170 -2.06 9.11 -9.90
CA LEU A 170 -1.86 9.19 -8.46
C LEU A 170 -1.02 8.01 -7.95
N VAL A 171 -1.30 6.79 -8.37
CA VAL A 171 -0.46 5.62 -8.02
C VAL A 171 0.99 5.84 -8.49
N ARG A 172 1.20 6.33 -9.71
CA ARG A 172 2.53 6.65 -10.24
C ARG A 172 3.25 7.73 -9.41
N LYS A 173 2.52 8.76 -8.92
CA LYS A 173 3.08 9.77 -8.00
C LYS A 173 3.61 9.12 -6.72
N PHE A 174 2.86 8.19 -6.12
CA PHE A 174 3.31 7.46 -4.92
C PHE A 174 4.54 6.59 -5.19
N LEU A 175 4.59 5.89 -6.31
CA LEU A 175 5.75 5.08 -6.69
C LEU A 175 7.04 5.90 -6.83
N ARG A 176 6.91 7.15 -7.29
CA ARG A 176 8.02 8.07 -7.55
C ARG A 176 8.32 9.04 -6.41
N ALA A 177 7.60 8.97 -5.28
CA ALA A 177 7.73 9.95 -4.20
C ALA A 177 9.13 9.96 -3.52
N GLY A 178 9.91 8.90 -3.69
CA GLY A 178 11.25 8.79 -3.11
C GLY A 178 11.23 8.52 -1.61
N TYR A 179 12.42 8.59 -1.01
CA TYR A 179 12.58 8.44 0.43
C TYR A 179 13.64 9.40 0.99
N VAL A 180 13.50 9.70 2.28
CA VAL A 180 14.47 10.47 3.04
C VAL A 180 15.19 9.54 4.02
N GLU A 181 16.52 9.53 3.96
CA GLU A 181 17.40 8.77 4.82
C GLU A 181 18.55 9.66 5.27
N ASN A 182 18.79 9.73 6.58
CA ASN A 182 19.81 10.60 7.16
C ASN A 182 19.75 12.06 6.64
N TRP A 183 18.51 12.59 6.56
CA TRP A 183 18.22 13.94 6.04
C TRP A 183 18.56 14.16 4.56
N GLN A 184 18.91 13.10 3.82
CA GLN A 184 19.15 13.14 2.38
C GLN A 184 17.97 12.54 1.61
N TYR A 185 17.50 13.28 0.62
CA TYR A 185 16.50 12.79 -0.31
C TYR A 185 17.11 11.82 -1.32
N ARG A 186 16.41 10.73 -1.58
CA ARG A 186 16.75 9.73 -2.59
C ARG A 186 15.56 9.46 -3.49
N ASN A 187 15.80 9.49 -4.80
CA ASN A 187 14.79 9.11 -5.78
C ASN A 187 14.52 7.59 -5.75
N THR A 188 13.29 7.21 -6.09
CA THR A 188 12.90 5.81 -6.31
C THR A 188 12.62 5.60 -7.80
N TYR A 189 13.48 4.88 -8.49
CA TYR A 189 13.32 4.54 -9.91
C TYR A 189 12.72 3.16 -10.11
N SER A 190 12.89 2.27 -9.14
CA SER A 190 12.30 0.94 -9.05
C SER A 190 12.02 0.62 -7.59
N GLY A 191 11.20 -0.40 -7.36
CA GLY A 191 10.82 -0.83 -6.03
C GLY A 191 9.81 0.08 -5.36
N VAL A 192 9.34 -0.40 -4.22
CA VAL A 192 8.40 0.30 -3.35
C VAL A 192 8.89 0.22 -1.91
N PRO A 193 8.70 1.27 -1.10
CA PRO A 193 9.11 1.23 0.29
C PRO A 193 8.29 0.19 1.06
N GLN A 194 8.96 -0.76 1.71
CA GLN A 194 8.29 -1.69 2.61
C GLN A 194 7.62 -0.91 3.74
N GLY A 195 6.34 -1.18 4.02
CA GLY A 195 5.56 -0.51 5.07
C GLY A 195 4.60 0.57 4.58
N GLY A 196 4.50 0.82 3.28
CA GLY A 196 3.39 1.58 2.70
C GLY A 196 2.10 0.76 2.67
N LEU A 197 0.96 1.36 2.99
CA LEU A 197 -0.33 0.65 3.07
C LEU A 197 -0.81 0.07 1.74
N CYS A 198 -0.45 0.70 0.61
CA CYS A 198 -0.83 0.24 -0.73
C CYS A 198 -0.02 -0.94 -1.25
N TYR A 199 1.06 -1.33 -0.56
CA TYR A 199 2.01 -2.33 -1.03
C TYR A 199 2.05 -3.57 -0.14
N ALA A 200 1.08 -3.68 0.76
CA ALA A 200 0.89 -4.85 1.62
C ALA A 200 -0.05 -5.87 0.99
#